data_ab6ca70fc77a6cc38bc72b51ee392170
#
_entry.id   ab6ca70fc77a6cc38bc72b51ee392170
#
_cell.length_a   1.000
_cell.length_b   1.000
_cell.length_c   1.000
_cell.angle_alpha   90.00
_cell.angle_beta   90.00
_cell.angle_gamma   90.00
#
_symmetry.space_group_name_H-M   'P 1'
#
loop_
_entity.id
_entity.type
_entity.pdbx_description
1 polymer ?
#
loop_
_entity_poly.entity_id
_entity_poly.type
_entity_poly.pdbx_seq_one_letter_code
_entity_poly.pdbx_strand_id
1 'polypeptide(L)'
;MLLAAMLIACGCGKFNEIRITSARIVSLTPSGLRAVDAVLEAGVDNPAMAFTVAYARGTVYYDGEPLLDYSAEPVTVKRRSSGTYQVNARGTLANGVSVLQVLGIAGKLDVNRFTVDIDATLKAGGRKKDISLRRVPLARIREAAKALQAKQ
;
A
#
# COMPACT_ATOMS: atom_id res chain seq x y z
N MET A 1 3.88 -0.38 -0.19
CA MET A 1 3.30 -1.64 -0.72
C MET A 1 2.02 -1.38 -1.52
N LEU A 2 1.05 -0.68 -0.97
CA LEU A 2 -0.17 -0.27 -1.69
C LEU A 2 0.14 0.52 -2.96
N LEU A 3 1.09 1.43 -2.89
CA LEU A 3 1.52 2.25 -4.02
C LEU A 3 2.09 1.40 -5.15
N ALA A 4 2.88 0.37 -4.82
CA ALA A 4 3.46 -0.54 -5.80
C ALA A 4 2.39 -1.32 -6.56
N ALA A 5 1.37 -1.81 -5.86
CA ALA A 5 0.26 -2.53 -6.47
C ALA A 5 -0.53 -1.63 -7.43
N MET A 6 -0.75 -0.39 -7.06
CA MET A 6 -1.44 0.58 -7.89
C MET A 6 -0.69 0.88 -9.19
N LEU A 7 0.62 1.06 -9.10
CA LEU A 7 1.46 1.37 -10.25
C LEU A 7 1.53 0.19 -11.23
N ILE A 8 1.60 -1.02 -10.72
CA ILE A 8 1.60 -2.23 -11.54
C ILE A 8 0.25 -2.39 -12.27
N ALA A 9 -0.84 -2.06 -11.61
CA ALA A 9 -2.18 -2.19 -12.19
C ALA A 9 -2.51 -1.12 -13.23
N CYS A 10 -1.87 0.04 -13.15
CA CYS A 10 -2.19 1.16 -14.01
C CYS A 10 -1.84 0.95 -15.49
N GLY A 11 -0.79 0.22 -15.80
CA GLY A 11 -0.42 -0.17 -17.18
C GLY A 11 -0.43 0.96 -18.24
N CYS A 12 -0.42 2.22 -17.82
CA CYS A 12 -0.68 3.36 -18.68
C CYS A 12 0.57 4.25 -18.84
N GLY A 13 1.17 4.25 -20.02
CA GLY A 13 2.13 5.24 -20.46
C GLY A 13 3.34 5.42 -19.53
N LYS A 14 3.63 6.67 -19.19
CA LYS A 14 4.80 7.04 -18.37
C LYS A 14 4.77 6.53 -16.93
N PHE A 15 3.61 6.11 -16.43
CA PHE A 15 3.51 5.53 -15.09
C PHE A 15 4.25 4.19 -14.97
N ASN A 16 4.52 3.51 -16.07
CA ASN A 16 5.34 2.28 -16.08
C ASN A 16 6.80 2.53 -15.70
N GLU A 17 7.25 3.77 -15.74
CA GLU A 17 8.62 4.16 -15.39
C GLU A 17 8.77 4.50 -13.91
N ILE A 18 7.67 4.60 -13.17
CA ILE A 18 7.68 4.89 -11.75
C ILE A 18 8.15 3.65 -10.99
N ARG A 19 9.08 3.82 -10.08
CA ARG A 19 9.69 2.74 -9.32
C ARG A 19 9.50 2.94 -7.82
N ILE A 20 9.16 1.85 -7.15
CA ILE A 20 9.15 1.81 -5.68
C ILE A 20 10.52 1.29 -5.25
N THR A 21 11.32 2.13 -4.64
CA THR A 21 12.69 1.81 -4.25
C THR A 21 12.77 1.20 -2.85
N SER A 22 11.79 1.46 -2.01
CA SER A 22 11.71 0.88 -0.67
C SER A 22 10.27 0.93 -0.15
N ALA A 23 9.96 0.04 0.77
CA ALA A 23 8.69 0.07 1.49
C ALA A 23 8.87 -0.58 2.86
N ARG A 24 8.41 0.10 3.91
CA ARG A 24 8.49 -0.43 5.27
C ARG A 24 7.40 0.13 6.16
N ILE A 25 7.11 -0.60 7.22
CA ILE A 25 6.23 -0.13 8.29
C ILE A 25 7.12 0.59 9.30
N VAL A 26 6.89 1.89 9.50
CA VAL A 26 7.64 2.70 10.47
C VAL A 26 7.11 2.46 11.87
N SER A 27 5.79 2.44 12.01
CA SER A 27 5.15 2.21 13.30
C SER A 27 3.78 1.57 13.14
N LEU A 28 3.39 0.82 14.14
CA LEU A 28 2.07 0.20 14.23
C LEU A 28 1.62 0.36 15.68
N THR A 29 0.59 1.17 15.90
CA THR A 29 0.16 1.58 17.23
C THR A 29 -1.31 1.25 17.43
N PRO A 30 -1.68 0.54 18.49
CA PRO A 30 -3.10 0.33 18.81
C PRO A 30 -3.82 1.65 19.05
N SER A 31 -5.04 1.75 18.51
CA SER A 31 -5.93 2.89 18.71
C SER A 31 -7.25 2.35 19.25
N GLY A 32 -7.31 2.17 20.57
CA GLY A 32 -8.41 1.47 21.21
C GLY A 32 -8.34 -0.05 21.02
N LEU A 33 -9.45 -0.73 21.20
CA LEU A 33 -9.53 -2.20 21.14
C LEU A 33 -9.82 -2.74 19.75
N ARG A 34 -10.24 -1.88 18.83
CA ARG A 34 -10.73 -2.31 17.52
C ARG A 34 -10.00 -1.68 16.34
N ALA A 35 -8.95 -0.92 16.58
CA ALA A 35 -8.24 -0.23 15.51
C ALA A 35 -6.74 -0.19 15.78
N VAL A 36 -5.98 -0.05 14.69
CA VAL A 36 -4.54 0.19 14.73
C VAL A 36 -4.21 1.34 13.79
N ASP A 37 -3.29 2.19 14.20
CA ASP A 37 -2.74 3.25 13.35
C ASP A 37 -1.36 2.80 12.86
N ALA A 38 -1.12 2.96 11.57
CA ALA A 38 0.13 2.59 10.94
C ALA A 38 0.75 3.80 10.26
N VAL A 39 2.06 3.90 10.33
CA VAL A 39 2.85 4.81 9.50
C VAL A 39 3.70 3.97 8.59
N LEU A 40 3.48 4.14 7.30
CA LEU A 40 4.21 3.44 6.25
C LEU A 40 5.19 4.42 5.60
N GLU A 41 6.31 3.91 5.12
CA GLU A 41 7.27 4.71 4.39
C GLU A 41 7.57 4.03 3.07
N ALA A 42 7.48 4.79 1.98
CA ALA A 42 7.77 4.31 0.65
C ALA A 42 8.76 5.22 -0.04
N GLY A 43 9.83 4.65 -0.56
CA GLY A 43 10.72 5.34 -1.47
C GLY A 43 10.16 5.24 -2.88
N VAL A 44 10.09 6.37 -3.58
CA VAL A 44 9.53 6.42 -4.93
C VAL A 44 10.48 7.19 -5.84
N ASP A 45 10.83 6.58 -6.95
CA ASP A 45 11.52 7.26 -8.05
C ASP A 45 10.49 7.52 -9.14
N ASN A 46 10.16 8.79 -9.33
CA ASN A 46 9.14 9.24 -10.28
C ASN A 46 9.75 10.09 -11.38
N PRO A 47 10.05 9.53 -12.56
CA PRO A 47 10.55 10.31 -13.70
C PRO A 47 9.42 11.04 -14.46
N ALA A 48 8.17 10.76 -14.12
CA ALA A 48 6.99 11.29 -14.80
C ALA A 48 6.43 12.53 -14.10
N MET A 49 5.20 12.89 -14.46
CA MET A 49 4.48 14.00 -13.83
C MET A 49 4.10 13.69 -12.39
N ALA A 50 3.82 14.73 -11.62
CA ALA A 50 3.30 14.57 -10.27
C ALA A 50 1.96 13.82 -10.29
N PHE A 51 1.73 13.00 -9.28
CA PHE A 51 0.45 12.34 -9.11
C PHE A 51 0.07 12.27 -7.63
N THR A 52 -1.23 12.15 -7.38
CA THR A 52 -1.76 12.00 -6.04
C THR A 52 -2.54 10.70 -5.94
N VAL A 53 -2.24 9.91 -4.93
CA VAL A 53 -3.13 8.84 -4.50
C VAL A 53 -4.12 9.51 -3.54
N ALA A 54 -5.28 9.90 -4.08
CA ALA A 54 -6.25 10.70 -3.35
C ALA A 54 -7.05 9.89 -2.32
N TYR A 55 -7.10 8.59 -2.53
CA TYR A 55 -7.94 7.70 -1.76
C TYR A 55 -7.42 6.28 -1.91
N ALA A 56 -7.26 5.59 -0.81
CA ALA A 56 -6.89 4.18 -0.82
C ALA A 56 -7.54 3.49 0.38
N ARG A 57 -8.29 2.44 0.11
CA ARG A 57 -8.90 1.61 1.16
C ARG A 57 -9.11 0.19 0.66
N GLY A 58 -9.36 -0.71 1.59
CA GLY A 58 -9.64 -2.09 1.25
C GLY A 58 -9.62 -2.97 2.48
N THR A 59 -9.53 -4.27 2.24
CA THR A 59 -9.48 -5.29 3.28
C THR A 59 -8.18 -6.07 3.18
N VAL A 60 -7.55 -6.32 4.32
CA VAL A 60 -6.41 -7.22 4.42
C VAL A 60 -6.90 -8.57 4.91
N TYR A 61 -6.54 -9.63 4.19
CA TYR A 61 -6.86 -11.02 4.55
C TYR A 61 -5.60 -11.74 5.00
N TYR A 62 -5.77 -12.60 5.99
CA TYR A 62 -4.71 -13.47 6.50
C TYR A 62 -5.22 -14.91 6.44
N ASP A 63 -4.51 -15.77 5.71
CA ASP A 63 -4.93 -17.15 5.44
C ASP A 63 -6.36 -17.25 4.86
N GLY A 64 -6.74 -16.26 4.04
CA GLY A 64 -8.05 -16.22 3.41
C GLY A 64 -9.17 -15.60 4.25
N GLU A 65 -8.91 -15.29 5.51
CA GLU A 65 -9.89 -14.71 6.43
C GLU A 65 -9.67 -13.20 6.59
N PRO A 66 -10.76 -12.40 6.65
CA PRO A 66 -10.62 -10.96 6.87
C PRO A 66 -9.89 -10.68 8.19
N LEU A 67 -8.85 -9.85 8.12
CA LEU A 67 -8.08 -9.45 9.29
C LEU A 67 -8.48 -8.04 9.72
N LEU A 68 -8.47 -7.11 8.79
CA LEU A 68 -8.81 -5.70 9.04
C LEU A 68 -9.21 -5.00 7.74
N ASP A 69 -9.97 -3.92 7.91
CA ASP A 69 -10.24 -2.96 6.85
C ASP A 69 -9.31 -1.76 7.06
N TYR A 70 -8.67 -1.30 6.01
CA TYR A 70 -7.77 -0.16 6.10
C TYR A 70 -8.24 1.02 5.27
N SER A 71 -7.83 2.21 5.69
CA SER A 71 -7.88 3.42 4.88
C SER A 71 -6.57 4.17 5.04
N ALA A 72 -6.06 4.72 3.95
CA ALA A 72 -4.83 5.48 3.92
C ALA A 72 -5.11 6.94 3.55
N GLU A 73 -4.36 7.85 4.17
CA GLU A 73 -4.44 9.26 3.85
C GLU A 73 -3.87 9.55 2.45
N PRO A 74 -4.32 10.63 1.79
CA PRO A 74 -3.79 11.01 0.49
C PRO A 74 -2.29 11.26 0.53
N VAL A 75 -1.59 10.89 -0.54
CA VAL A 75 -0.17 11.17 -0.71
C VAL A 75 0.08 11.70 -2.11
N THR A 76 0.85 12.78 -2.22
CA THR A 76 1.25 13.37 -3.49
C THR A 76 2.72 13.10 -3.74
N VAL A 77 3.00 12.51 -4.89
CA VAL A 77 4.37 12.22 -5.34
C VAL A 77 4.78 13.30 -6.33
N LYS A 78 5.89 13.96 -6.04
CA LYS A 78 6.40 15.07 -6.85
C LYS A 78 6.88 14.58 -8.21
N ARG A 79 6.74 15.43 -9.22
CA ARG A 79 7.24 15.16 -10.55
C ARG A 79 8.77 15.09 -10.59
N ARG A 80 9.30 14.25 -11.46
CA ARG A 80 10.75 14.15 -11.73
C ARG A 80 11.60 14.17 -10.46
N SER A 81 11.20 13.34 -9.49
CA SER A 81 11.84 13.31 -8.18
C SER A 81 12.07 11.91 -7.71
N SER A 82 13.08 11.77 -6.88
CA SER A 82 13.31 10.58 -6.07
C SER A 82 13.21 11.00 -4.61
N GLY A 83 12.40 10.33 -3.83
CA GLY A 83 12.22 10.69 -2.44
C GLY A 83 11.46 9.65 -1.66
N THR A 84 11.37 9.91 -0.37
CA THR A 84 10.67 9.05 0.58
C THR A 84 9.39 9.73 1.03
N TYR A 85 8.30 8.98 1.05
CA TYR A 85 6.98 9.47 1.44
C TYR A 85 6.45 8.67 2.62
N GLN A 86 5.91 9.38 3.60
CA GLN A 86 5.19 8.76 4.70
C GLN A 86 3.70 8.73 4.39
N VAL A 87 3.08 7.59 4.66
CA VAL A 87 1.65 7.39 4.45
C VAL A 87 1.05 6.95 5.78
N ASN A 88 0.10 7.71 6.28
CA ASN A 88 -0.65 7.36 7.47
C ASN A 88 -1.86 6.52 7.08
N ALA A 89 -2.06 5.42 7.77
CA ALA A 89 -3.17 4.52 7.52
C ALA A 89 -3.81 4.09 8.83
N ARG A 90 -5.09 3.78 8.79
CA ARG A 90 -5.82 3.22 9.92
C ARG A 90 -6.47 1.91 9.51
N GLY A 91 -6.31 0.90 10.36
CA GLY A 91 -6.97 -0.39 10.19
C GLY A 91 -8.03 -0.58 11.27
N THR A 92 -9.23 -0.99 10.86
CA THR A 92 -10.30 -1.40 11.75
C THR A 92 -10.39 -2.92 11.72
N LEU A 93 -10.29 -3.53 12.91
CA LEU A 93 -10.20 -4.99 13.01
C LEU A 93 -11.50 -5.67 12.62
N ALA A 94 -11.39 -6.80 11.93
CA ALA A 94 -12.52 -7.66 11.63
C ALA A 94 -13.13 -8.25 12.90
N ASN A 95 -14.39 -8.69 12.83
CA ASN A 95 -15.07 -9.31 13.97
C ASN A 95 -14.29 -10.54 14.44
N GLY A 96 -14.08 -10.66 15.74
CA GLY A 96 -13.35 -11.75 16.35
C GLY A 96 -11.84 -11.62 16.31
N VAL A 97 -11.30 -10.57 15.71
CA VAL A 97 -9.86 -10.31 15.66
C VAL A 97 -9.49 -9.32 16.76
N SER A 98 -8.45 -9.63 17.52
CA SER A 98 -7.94 -8.76 18.57
C SER A 98 -6.72 -7.97 18.12
N VAL A 99 -6.47 -6.83 18.78
CA VAL A 99 -5.27 -6.02 18.55
C VAL A 99 -4.00 -6.86 18.79
N LEU A 100 -3.99 -7.69 19.80
CA LEU A 100 -2.84 -8.53 20.12
C LEU A 100 -2.53 -9.53 19.01
N GLN A 101 -3.56 -10.10 18.37
CA GLN A 101 -3.38 -10.96 17.21
C GLN A 101 -2.69 -10.23 16.05
N VAL A 102 -3.18 -9.01 15.74
CA VAL A 102 -2.60 -8.21 14.66
C VAL A 102 -1.15 -7.86 14.96
N LEU A 103 -0.83 -7.44 16.17
CA LEU A 103 0.55 -7.12 16.56
C LEU A 103 1.45 -8.35 16.52
N GLY A 104 0.95 -9.50 16.94
CA GLY A 104 1.68 -10.77 16.86
C GLY A 104 1.95 -11.20 15.42
N ILE A 105 0.98 -11.06 14.53
CA ILE A 105 1.14 -11.36 13.11
C ILE A 105 2.14 -10.39 12.47
N ALA A 106 2.06 -9.10 12.79
CA ALA A 106 2.98 -8.09 12.27
C ALA A 106 4.42 -8.34 12.70
N GLY A 107 4.64 -8.87 13.89
CA GLY A 107 5.97 -9.23 14.40
C GLY A 107 6.61 -10.41 13.68
N LYS A 108 5.81 -11.28 13.05
CA LYS A 108 6.27 -12.46 12.31
C LYS A 108 5.78 -12.41 10.88
N LEU A 109 5.90 -11.28 10.22
CA LEU A 109 5.29 -11.02 8.93
C LEU A 109 5.70 -12.04 7.86
N ASP A 110 4.80 -12.96 7.54
CA ASP A 110 4.93 -13.88 6.41
C ASP A 110 4.04 -13.38 5.27
N VAL A 111 4.65 -12.72 4.30
CA VAL A 111 3.92 -12.09 3.18
C VAL A 111 3.15 -13.09 2.32
N ASN A 112 3.51 -14.38 2.37
CA ASN A 112 2.83 -15.41 1.59
C ASN A 112 1.43 -15.75 2.11
N ARG A 113 1.11 -15.34 3.34
CA ARG A 113 -0.17 -15.62 3.98
C ARG A 113 -1.18 -14.49 3.83
N PHE A 114 -0.78 -13.38 3.21
CA PHE A 114 -1.61 -12.19 3.07
C PHE A 114 -2.12 -11.99 1.65
N THR A 115 -3.38 -11.58 1.55
CA THR A 115 -3.95 -11.00 0.33
C THR A 115 -4.64 -9.70 0.69
N VAL A 116 -4.76 -8.80 -0.28
CA VAL A 116 -5.25 -7.45 -0.05
C VAL A 116 -6.23 -7.06 -1.15
N ASP A 117 -7.37 -6.50 -0.75
CA ASP A 117 -8.25 -5.75 -1.65
C ASP A 117 -7.78 -4.30 -1.67
N ILE A 118 -7.76 -3.69 -2.84
CA ILE A 118 -7.33 -2.30 -2.99
C ILE A 118 -8.35 -1.56 -3.85
N ASP A 119 -8.94 -0.51 -3.27
CA ASP A 119 -9.72 0.48 -3.99
C ASP A 119 -9.01 1.82 -3.84
N ALA A 120 -8.64 2.45 -4.96
CA ALA A 120 -7.88 3.67 -4.92
C ALA A 120 -8.25 4.58 -6.08
N THR A 121 -7.99 5.87 -5.89
CA THR A 121 -8.14 6.89 -6.92
C THR A 121 -6.81 7.60 -7.13
N LEU A 122 -6.31 7.55 -8.37
CA LEU A 122 -5.13 8.29 -8.80
C LEU A 122 -5.54 9.56 -9.52
N LYS A 123 -4.89 10.67 -9.21
CA LYS A 123 -5.08 11.95 -9.88
C LYS A 123 -3.75 12.44 -10.44
N ALA A 124 -3.72 12.75 -11.73
CA ALA A 124 -2.54 13.28 -12.39
C ALA A 124 -2.95 14.13 -13.59
N GLY A 125 -2.38 15.34 -13.71
CA GLY A 125 -2.62 16.20 -14.86
C GLY A 125 -4.09 16.53 -15.15
N GLY A 126 -4.89 16.72 -14.10
CA GLY A 126 -6.32 17.00 -14.22
C GLY A 126 -7.18 15.78 -14.54
N ARG A 127 -6.58 14.59 -14.62
CA ARG A 127 -7.28 13.33 -14.86
C ARG A 127 -7.36 12.50 -13.60
N LYS A 128 -8.41 11.68 -13.52
CA LYS A 128 -8.68 10.76 -12.42
C LYS A 128 -8.79 9.35 -12.96
N LYS A 129 -8.22 8.39 -12.24
CA LYS A 129 -8.40 6.97 -12.55
C LYS A 129 -8.72 6.20 -11.27
N ASP A 130 -9.81 5.46 -11.28
CA ASP A 130 -10.17 4.58 -10.19
C ASP A 130 -9.57 3.18 -10.45
N ILE A 131 -8.97 2.63 -9.41
CA ILE A 131 -8.36 1.30 -9.44
C ILE A 131 -9.08 0.43 -8.43
N SER A 132 -9.46 -0.77 -8.86
CA SER A 132 -10.09 -1.75 -7.97
C SER A 132 -9.43 -3.11 -8.21
N LEU A 133 -8.77 -3.62 -7.19
CA LEU A 133 -8.09 -4.91 -7.20
C LEU A 133 -8.62 -5.78 -6.06
N ARG A 134 -8.76 -7.07 -6.31
CA ARG A 134 -9.28 -8.01 -5.30
C ARG A 134 -8.29 -9.13 -5.06
N ARG A 135 -8.09 -9.46 -3.78
CA ARG A 135 -7.29 -10.61 -3.33
C ARG A 135 -5.89 -10.65 -3.96
N VAL A 136 -5.22 -9.50 -4.04
CA VAL A 136 -3.85 -9.43 -4.57
C VAL A 136 -2.89 -10.01 -3.53
N PRO A 137 -2.11 -11.06 -3.88
CA PRO A 137 -1.13 -11.60 -2.95
C PRO A 137 -0.07 -10.57 -2.58
N LEU A 138 0.17 -10.40 -1.29
CA LEU A 138 1.17 -9.45 -0.80
C LEU A 138 2.58 -9.80 -1.29
N ALA A 139 2.86 -11.10 -1.41
CA ALA A 139 4.13 -11.58 -1.96
C ALA A 139 4.36 -11.10 -3.40
N ARG A 140 3.31 -11.08 -4.22
CA ARG A 140 3.39 -10.60 -5.61
C ARG A 140 3.76 -9.12 -5.66
N ILE A 141 3.18 -8.31 -4.80
CA ILE A 141 3.48 -6.88 -4.70
C ILE A 141 4.95 -6.68 -4.34
N ARG A 142 5.43 -7.44 -3.35
CA ARG A 142 6.82 -7.37 -2.90
C ARG A 142 7.81 -7.82 -3.98
N GLU A 143 7.51 -8.90 -4.70
CA GLU A 143 8.34 -9.41 -5.79
C GLU A 143 8.42 -8.41 -6.94
N ALA A 144 7.30 -7.79 -7.30
CA ALA A 144 7.27 -6.76 -8.34
C ALA A 144 8.13 -5.57 -7.96
N ALA A 145 8.07 -5.11 -6.70
CA ALA A 145 8.92 -4.04 -6.21
C ALA A 145 10.41 -4.41 -6.24
N LYS A 146 10.76 -5.65 -5.85
CA LYS A 146 12.14 -6.14 -5.93
C LYS A 146 12.63 -6.24 -7.38
N ALA A 147 11.80 -6.73 -8.29
CA ALA A 147 12.15 -6.83 -9.71
C ALA A 147 12.44 -5.46 -10.31
N LEU A 148 11.67 -4.43 -9.93
CA LEU A 148 11.91 -3.05 -10.34
C LEU A 148 13.22 -2.51 -9.78
N GLN A 149 13.57 -2.85 -8.54
CA GLN A 149 14.84 -2.47 -7.94
C GLN A 149 16.04 -3.16 -8.62
N ALA A 150 15.88 -4.41 -8.99
CA ALA A 150 16.97 -5.19 -9.62
C ALA A 150 17.34 -4.66 -11.01
N LYS A 151 16.45 -3.92 -11.67
CA LYS A 151 16.69 -3.30 -12.98
C LYS A 151 17.44 -1.96 -12.88
N GLN A 152 17.71 -1.50 -11.70
CA GLN A 152 18.48 -0.30 -11.45
C GLN A 152 19.96 -0.67 -11.31
#